data_1fed2bd6414dc292c40da840d8cd070d
#
_entry.id   1fed2bd6414dc292c40da840d8cd070d
#
_cell.length_a   1.000
_cell.length_b   1.000
_cell.length_c   1.000
_cell.angle_alpha   90.00
_cell.angle_beta   90.00
_cell.angle_gamma   90.00
#
_symmetry.space_group_name_H-M   'P 1'
#
loop_
_entity.id
_entity.type
_entity.pdbx_description
1 polymer ?
#
loop_
_entity_poly.entity_id
_entity_poly.type
_entity_poly.pdbx_seq_one_letter_code
_entity_poly.pdbx_strand_id
1 'polypeptide(L)' 'MVNVIIVFPKIEEAKSIKNLLIRNGISVTKVCTTGAQAAQAADACDDGVIICGYKFLDMMYSDLENYIPKYFDMI' A
#
# COMPACT_ATOMS: atom_id res chain seq x y z
N MET A 1 -15.53 6.32 0.85
CA MET A 1 -14.47 6.11 -0.15
C MET A 1 -13.46 5.11 0.36
N VAL A 2 -12.96 4.26 -0.53
CA VAL A 2 -11.95 3.26 -0.15
C VAL A 2 -10.56 3.90 -0.17
N ASN A 3 -9.81 3.69 0.89
CA ASN A 3 -8.41 4.12 0.94
C ASN A 3 -7.55 3.11 0.17
N VAL A 4 -6.67 3.61 -0.68
CA VAL A 4 -5.75 2.77 -1.45
C VAL A 4 -4.32 3.14 -1.10
N ILE A 5 -3.58 2.17 -0.61
CA ILE A 5 -2.18 2.35 -0.24
C ILE A 5 -1.33 1.48 -1.16
N ILE A 6 -0.32 2.08 -1.77
CA ILE A 6 0.59 1.38 -2.68
C ILE A 6 1.94 1.24 -2.01
N VAL A 7 2.48 0.02 -1.96
CA VAL A 7 3.78 -0.27 -1.34
C VAL A 7 4.63 -1.09 -2.29
N PHE A 8 5.70 -0.48 -2.79
CA PHE A 8 6.67 -1.18 -3.63
C PHE A 8 8.08 -0.73 -3.24
N PRO A 9 9.07 -1.61 -3.35
CA PRO A 9 10.44 -1.27 -2.97
C PRO A 9 11.06 -0.19 -3.84
N LYS A 10 10.60 -0.06 -5.08
CA LYS A 10 11.06 0.98 -6.00
C LYS A 10 9.97 2.00 -6.21
N ILE A 11 10.29 3.26 -5.93
CA ILE A 11 9.32 4.34 -6.06
C ILE A 11 8.78 4.46 -7.50
N GLU A 12 9.60 4.13 -8.49
CA GLU A 12 9.20 4.18 -9.89
C GLU A 12 8.05 3.21 -10.19
N GLU A 13 8.14 2.00 -9.64
CA GLU A 13 7.07 1.01 -9.78
C GLU A 13 5.80 1.49 -9.08
N ALA A 14 5.95 2.03 -7.88
CA ALA A 14 4.81 2.55 -7.12
C ALA A 14 4.12 3.68 -7.88
N LYS A 15 4.88 4.58 -8.47
CA LYS A 15 4.31 5.68 -9.26
C LYS A 15 3.61 5.19 -10.51
N SER A 16 4.13 4.16 -11.16
CA SER A 16 3.50 3.58 -12.34
C SER A 16 2.13 2.99 -11.99
N ILE A 17 2.06 2.26 -10.90
CA ILE A 17 0.80 1.70 -10.42
C ILE A 17 -0.18 2.82 -10.04
N LYS A 18 0.32 3.84 -9.33
CA LYS A 18 -0.49 4.99 -8.96
C LYS A 18 -1.12 5.66 -10.17
N ASN A 19 -0.31 5.93 -11.21
CA ASN A 19 -0.80 6.59 -12.42
C ASN A 19 -1.86 5.74 -13.13
N LEU A 20 -1.66 4.43 -13.16
CA LEU A 20 -2.61 3.51 -13.76
C LEU A 20 -3.96 3.57 -13.03
N LEU A 21 -3.93 3.56 -11.71
CA LEU A 21 -5.15 3.62 -10.90
C LEU A 21 -5.87 4.96 -11.08
N ILE A 22 -5.13 6.05 -11.10
CA ILE A 22 -5.71 7.38 -11.28
C ILE A 22 -6.39 7.49 -12.64
N ARG A 23 -5.80 6.95 -13.69
CA ARG A 23 -6.41 6.91 -15.03
C ARG A 23 -7.75 6.18 -15.04
N ASN A 24 -7.90 5.20 -14.17
CA ASN A 24 -9.13 4.41 -14.07
C ASN A 24 -10.10 4.96 -13.03
N GLY A 25 -9.90 6.19 -12.59
CA GLY A 25 -10.81 6.85 -11.65
C GLY A 25 -10.64 6.42 -10.20
N ILE A 26 -9.52 5.79 -9.85
CA ILE A 26 -9.26 5.32 -8.48
C ILE A 26 -8.28 6.29 -7.82
N SER A 27 -8.69 6.85 -6.69
CA SER A 27 -7.83 7.74 -5.90
C SER A 27 -6.86 6.92 -5.05
N VAL A 28 -5.60 7.37 -4.99
CA VAL A 28 -4.57 6.73 -4.18
C VAL A 28 -4.31 7.58 -2.94
N THR A 29 -4.44 6.99 -1.77
CA THR A 29 -4.28 7.68 -0.49
C THR A 29 -2.81 7.90 -0.15
N LYS A 30 -1.98 6.88 -0.34
CA LYS A 30 -0.57 6.94 0.02
C LYS A 30 0.27 6.04 -0.87
N VAL A 31 1.48 6.49 -1.17
CA VAL A 31 2.48 5.69 -1.88
C VAL A 31 3.67 5.50 -0.92
N CYS A 32 4.06 4.26 -0.71
CA CYS A 32 5.11 3.90 0.24
C CYS A 32 6.17 3.04 -0.43
N THR A 33 7.38 3.05 0.13
CA THR A 33 8.47 2.18 -0.32
C THR A 33 8.88 1.17 0.75
N THR A 34 8.38 1.33 1.98
CA THR A 34 8.69 0.43 3.09
C THR A 34 7.41 -0.08 3.74
N GLY A 35 7.51 -1.24 4.37
CA GLY A 35 6.38 -1.81 5.11
C GLY A 35 5.99 -0.96 6.31
N ALA A 36 6.96 -0.35 6.98
CA ALA A 36 6.70 0.52 8.13
C ALA A 36 5.82 1.71 7.73
N GLN A 37 6.11 2.34 6.58
CA GLN A 37 5.30 3.44 6.08
C GLN A 37 3.87 2.99 5.76
N ALA A 38 3.74 1.79 5.16
CA ALA A 38 2.43 1.24 4.85
C ALA A 38 1.62 0.97 6.11
N ALA A 39 2.24 0.42 7.14
CA ALA A 39 1.58 0.14 8.40
C ALA A 39 1.09 1.42 9.06
N GLN A 40 1.91 2.48 9.06
CA GLN A 40 1.52 3.77 9.60
C GLN A 40 0.35 4.37 8.82
N ALA A 41 0.39 4.27 7.49
CA ALA A 41 -0.69 4.79 6.66
C ALA A 41 -1.99 4.03 6.90
N ALA A 42 -1.92 2.71 7.08
CA ALA A 42 -3.09 1.90 7.37
C ALA A 42 -3.69 2.24 8.72
N ASP A 43 -2.84 2.49 9.73
CA ASP A 43 -3.32 2.88 11.06
C ASP A 43 -4.05 4.22 11.04
N ALA A 44 -3.70 5.09 10.11
CA ALA A 44 -4.34 6.40 9.97
C ALA A 44 -5.67 6.33 9.21
N CYS A 45 -5.99 5.18 8.63
CA CYS A 45 -7.21 4.97 7.84
C CYS A 45 -8.14 3.98 8.52
N ASP A 46 -9.45 4.10 8.26
CA ASP A 46 -10.43 3.20 8.85
C ASP A 46 -10.43 1.83 8.16
N ASP A 47 -10.35 1.84 6.84
CA ASP A 47 -10.32 0.61 6.04
C ASP A 47 -9.72 0.92 4.67
N GLY A 48 -9.51 -0.11 3.87
CA GLY A 48 -9.00 0.08 2.52
C GLY A 48 -8.33 -1.14 1.94
N VAL A 49 -7.56 -0.88 0.89
CA VAL A 49 -6.84 -1.92 0.14
C VAL A 49 -5.37 -1.52 0.07
N ILE A 50 -4.50 -2.49 0.28
CA ILE A 50 -3.07 -2.31 0.09
C ILE A 50 -2.64 -3.10 -1.13
N ILE A 51 -2.09 -2.39 -2.12
CA ILE A 51 -1.51 -3.01 -3.31
C ILE A 51 -0.02 -3.03 -3.09
N CYS A 52 0.56 -4.22 -2.99
CA CYS A 52 1.95 -4.36 -2.61
C CYS A 52 2.71 -5.33 -3.48
N GLY A 53 4.02 -5.15 -3.52
CA GLY A 53 4.92 -6.11 -4.11
C GLY A 53 5.18 -7.26 -3.15
N TYR A 54 6.04 -8.18 -3.59
CA TYR A 54 6.37 -9.36 -2.81
C TYR A 54 7.31 -9.05 -1.64
N LYS A 55 8.24 -8.12 -1.86
CA LYS A 55 9.28 -7.79 -0.89
C LYS A 55 9.47 -6.28 -0.83
N PHE A 56 9.69 -5.76 0.37
CA PHE A 56 9.94 -4.34 0.60
C PHE A 56 11.37 -4.14 1.10
N LEU A 57 11.76 -2.88 1.28
CA LEU A 57 13.11 -2.56 1.72
C LEU A 57 13.40 -3.06 3.13
N ASP A 58 12.38 -3.09 3.99
CA ASP A 58 12.53 -3.41 5.41
C ASP A 58 11.90 -4.74 5.81
N MET A 59 11.01 -5.31 4.98
CA MET A 59 10.33 -6.56 5.33
C MET A 59 9.69 -7.20 4.09
N MET A 60 9.20 -8.43 4.23
CA MET A 60 8.42 -9.09 3.18
C MET A 60 6.92 -8.86 3.41
N TYR A 61 6.10 -9.12 2.37
CA TYR A 61 4.66 -8.89 2.47
C TYR A 61 4.03 -9.72 3.60
N SER A 62 4.54 -10.91 3.85
CA SER A 62 4.03 -11.76 4.91
C SER A 62 4.28 -11.16 6.30
N ASP A 63 5.37 -10.43 6.46
CA ASP A 63 5.64 -9.70 7.71
C ASP A 63 4.71 -8.51 7.84
N LEU A 64 4.46 -7.82 6.74
CA LEU A 64 3.59 -6.65 6.73
C LEU A 64 2.16 -7.02 7.15
N GLU A 65 1.66 -8.19 6.77
CA GLU A 65 0.33 -8.65 7.17
C GLU A 65 0.11 -8.57 8.67
N ASN A 66 1.15 -8.80 9.46
CA ASN A 66 1.06 -8.79 10.92
C ASN A 66 0.87 -7.39 11.50
N TYR A 67 1.21 -6.35 10.71
CA TYR A 67 1.12 -4.97 11.16
C TYR A 67 -0.08 -4.23 10.58
N ILE A 68 -0.80 -4.87 9.65
CA ILE A 68 -1.93 -4.23 8.98
C ILE A 68 -3.22 -4.59 9.72
N PRO A 69 -4.12 -3.62 9.94
CA PRO A 69 -5.42 -3.89 10.54
C PRO A 69 -6.22 -4.90 9.70
N LYS A 70 -7.03 -5.71 10.38
CA LYS A 70 -7.78 -6.80 9.73
C LYS A 70 -8.81 -6.31 8.71
N TYR A 71 -9.22 -5.07 8.80
CA TYR A 71 -10.18 -4.50 7.86
C TYR A 71 -9.54 -3.96 6.58
N PHE A 72 -8.24 -4.20 6.40
CA PHE A 72 -7.54 -3.91 5.13
C PHE A 72 -7.35 -5.19 4.35
N ASP A 73 -7.57 -5.11 3.04
CA ASP A 73 -7.27 -6.19 2.12
C ASP A 73 -5.90 -5.94 1.49
N MET A 74 -5.06 -6.97 1.45
CA MET A 74 -3.77 -6.92 0.78
C MET A 74 -3.85 -7.69 -0.54
N ILE A 75 -3.39 -7.06 -1.58
CA ILE A 75 -3.39 -7.63 -2.92
C ILE A 75 -1.97 -7.73 -3.47
#